data_1f1531f132564e5d460e6acd1f37bf08
#
_entry.id   1f1531f132564e5d460e6acd1f37bf08
#
_cell.length_a   1.000
_cell.length_b   1.000
_cell.length_c   1.000
_cell.angle_alpha   90.00
_cell.angle_beta   90.00
_cell.angle_gamma   90.00
#
_symmetry.space_group_name_H-M   'P 1'
#
loop_
_entity.id
_entity.type
_entity.pdbx_description
1 polymer ?
#
loop_
_entity_poly.entity_id
_entity_poly.type
_entity_poly.pdbx_seq_one_letter_code
_entity_poly.pdbx_strand_id
1 'polypeptide(L)'
;VVVLQAIKKKIKIMSIINSILKAFVGDKSEKDVKAIQPIITKVKSFESALKALSHDELRAKTAEFKAKIQQARAEKDNKIVSLRQEAEQTQDIDAREDIYAEIDKIEKEAYEISEKVLNEILPEAFAVVKETARRFKENTSLTVTATPKDRELSATKSYITIEGDNATWANSWNAAGKAITWDMIHYDVQLIGGVVLHQ
;
A
#
# COMPACT_ATOMS: atom_id res chain seq x y z
N VAL A 1 -21.36 29.30 -25.75
CA VAL A 1 -20.03 29.77 -26.21
C VAL A 1 -18.98 29.54 -25.10
N VAL A 2 -19.20 29.91 -23.85
CA VAL A 2 -18.25 29.80 -22.72
C VAL A 2 -17.85 28.34 -22.42
N VAL A 3 -18.79 27.40 -22.42
CA VAL A 3 -18.54 25.98 -22.15
C VAL A 3 -17.67 25.35 -23.25
N LEU A 4 -17.86 25.73 -24.51
CA LEU A 4 -17.07 25.21 -25.62
C LEU A 4 -15.61 25.72 -25.60
N GLN A 5 -15.41 26.94 -25.13
CA GLN A 5 -14.06 27.51 -24.93
C GLN A 5 -13.33 26.84 -23.75
N ALA A 6 -14.03 26.52 -22.65
CA ALA A 6 -13.47 25.78 -21.53
C ALA A 6 -13.04 24.36 -21.91
N ILE A 7 -13.86 23.66 -22.72
CA ILE A 7 -13.55 22.31 -23.23
C ILE A 7 -12.33 22.36 -24.17
N LYS A 8 -12.27 23.32 -25.10
CA LYS A 8 -11.12 23.51 -26.00
C LYS A 8 -9.83 23.83 -25.23
N LYS A 9 -9.92 24.65 -24.18
CA LYS A 9 -8.78 25.00 -23.31
C LYS A 9 -8.27 23.75 -22.53
N LYS A 10 -9.19 22.91 -22.03
CA LYS A 10 -8.88 21.66 -21.34
C LYS A 10 -8.20 20.62 -22.25
N ILE A 11 -8.68 20.48 -23.50
CA ILE A 11 -8.10 19.61 -24.53
C ILE A 11 -6.71 20.11 -24.92
N LYS A 12 -6.50 21.42 -25.06
CA LYS A 12 -5.20 22.02 -25.42
C LYS A 12 -4.18 21.85 -24.30
N ILE A 13 -4.59 21.98 -23.04
CA ILE A 13 -3.73 21.74 -21.86
C ILE A 13 -3.33 20.26 -21.79
N MET A 14 -4.27 19.33 -22.01
CA MET A 14 -4.00 17.89 -22.02
C MET A 14 -3.06 17.48 -23.16
N SER A 15 -3.18 18.13 -24.35
CA SER A 15 -2.26 17.92 -25.49
C SER A 15 -0.84 18.44 -25.20
N ILE A 16 -0.72 19.58 -24.51
CA ILE A 16 0.58 20.13 -24.11
C ILE A 16 1.25 19.26 -23.06
N ILE A 17 0.51 18.79 -22.07
CA ILE A 17 1.00 17.87 -21.03
C ILE A 17 1.47 16.56 -21.65
N ASN A 18 0.72 15.99 -22.61
CA ASN A 18 1.13 14.79 -23.34
C ASN A 18 2.37 15.02 -24.21
N SER A 19 2.52 16.22 -24.80
CA SER A 19 3.70 16.55 -25.61
C SER A 19 4.96 16.77 -24.75
N ILE A 20 4.81 17.37 -23.58
CA ILE A 20 5.90 17.54 -22.60
C ILE A 20 6.29 16.17 -22.00
N LEU A 21 5.33 15.33 -21.65
CA LEU A 21 5.58 13.94 -21.23
C LEU A 21 6.32 13.16 -22.33
N LYS A 22 5.91 13.25 -23.60
CA LYS A 22 6.62 12.60 -24.71
C LYS A 22 8.03 13.12 -24.93
N ALA A 23 8.31 14.38 -24.66
CA ALA A 23 9.64 14.98 -24.83
C ALA A 23 10.60 14.61 -23.67
N PHE A 24 10.07 14.38 -22.46
CA PHE A 24 10.87 14.01 -21.28
C PHE A 24 10.96 12.49 -21.04
N VAL A 25 10.03 11.72 -21.59
CA VAL A 25 9.85 10.30 -21.31
C VAL A 25 9.94 9.55 -22.64
N GLY A 26 11.15 9.19 -23.05
CA GLY A 26 11.39 8.48 -24.31
C GLY A 26 10.67 7.12 -24.42
N ASP A 27 10.81 6.43 -25.56
CA ASP A 27 10.16 5.15 -25.92
C ASP A 27 10.20 4.05 -24.85
N LYS A 28 11.19 4.06 -23.94
CA LYS A 28 11.31 3.12 -22.83
C LYS A 28 10.15 3.29 -21.85
N SER A 29 9.83 4.52 -21.48
CA SER A 29 8.78 4.81 -20.52
C SER A 29 7.36 4.51 -21.06
N GLU A 30 7.10 4.63 -22.36
CA GLU A 30 5.82 4.17 -22.92
C GLU A 30 5.67 2.65 -22.82
N LYS A 31 6.76 1.89 -22.98
CA LYS A 31 6.76 0.43 -22.78
C LYS A 31 6.55 0.06 -21.33
N ASP A 32 7.20 0.75 -20.42
CA ASP A 32 7.10 0.50 -18.98
C ASP A 32 5.65 0.79 -18.48
N VAL A 33 5.06 1.92 -18.90
CA VAL A 33 3.67 2.26 -18.58
C VAL A 33 2.70 1.21 -19.16
N LYS A 34 2.92 0.73 -20.40
CA LYS A 34 2.10 -0.33 -20.99
C LYS A 34 2.20 -1.65 -20.22
N ALA A 35 3.39 -1.98 -19.71
CA ALA A 35 3.60 -3.19 -18.90
C ALA A 35 2.86 -3.11 -17.55
N ILE A 36 2.74 -1.92 -16.96
CA ILE A 36 2.06 -1.69 -15.68
C ILE A 36 0.53 -1.59 -15.84
N GLN A 37 0.02 -1.20 -17.02
CA GLN A 37 -1.41 -0.99 -17.25
C GLN A 37 -2.31 -2.17 -16.84
N PRO A 38 -1.95 -3.45 -17.02
CA PRO A 38 -2.73 -4.58 -16.53
C PRO A 38 -2.89 -4.57 -15.00
N ILE A 39 -1.85 -4.15 -14.25
CA ILE A 39 -1.90 -4.03 -12.79
C ILE A 39 -2.93 -2.96 -12.40
N ILE A 40 -2.92 -1.78 -13.06
CA ILE A 40 -3.88 -0.70 -12.81
C ILE A 40 -5.32 -1.15 -13.12
N THR A 41 -5.51 -1.92 -14.19
CA THR A 41 -6.81 -2.50 -14.52
C THR A 41 -7.28 -3.45 -13.40
N LYS A 42 -6.36 -4.27 -12.87
CA LYS A 42 -6.66 -5.16 -11.75
C LYS A 42 -6.95 -4.38 -10.45
N VAL A 43 -6.25 -3.28 -10.16
CA VAL A 43 -6.59 -2.38 -9.04
C VAL A 43 -8.05 -1.91 -9.15
N LYS A 44 -8.46 -1.45 -10.32
CA LYS A 44 -9.83 -0.96 -10.55
C LYS A 44 -10.89 -2.06 -10.41
N SER A 45 -10.56 -3.30 -10.71
CA SER A 45 -11.52 -4.42 -10.57
C SER A 45 -11.94 -4.69 -9.13
N PHE A 46 -11.14 -4.28 -8.13
CA PHE A 46 -11.48 -4.41 -6.71
C PHE A 46 -12.39 -3.29 -6.20
N GLU A 47 -12.51 -2.16 -6.89
CA GLU A 47 -13.21 -0.96 -6.38
C GLU A 47 -14.65 -1.24 -5.95
N SER A 48 -15.42 -2.00 -6.74
CA SER A 48 -16.82 -2.30 -6.42
C SER A 48 -16.96 -3.12 -5.14
N ALA A 49 -16.14 -4.17 -5.00
CA ALA A 49 -16.16 -5.04 -3.82
C ALA A 49 -15.73 -4.27 -2.56
N LEU A 50 -14.69 -3.45 -2.65
CA LEU A 50 -14.19 -2.68 -1.51
C LEU A 50 -15.16 -1.58 -1.06
N LYS A 51 -15.91 -0.98 -1.98
CA LYS A 51 -16.97 0.00 -1.66
C LYS A 51 -18.07 -0.59 -0.79
N ALA A 52 -18.38 -1.88 -0.97
CA ALA A 52 -19.42 -2.57 -0.22
C ALA A 52 -19.03 -2.91 1.23
N LEU A 53 -17.73 -2.89 1.55
CA LEU A 53 -17.22 -3.19 2.89
C LEU A 53 -17.55 -2.06 3.88
N SER A 54 -17.79 -2.41 5.15
CA SER A 54 -17.77 -1.47 6.25
C SER A 54 -16.37 -0.85 6.45
N HIS A 55 -16.24 0.15 7.31
CA HIS A 55 -14.93 0.74 7.61
C HIS A 55 -13.99 -0.25 8.30
N ASP A 56 -14.52 -1.06 9.22
CA ASP A 56 -13.76 -2.09 9.93
C ASP A 56 -13.31 -3.22 8.99
N GLU A 57 -14.17 -3.69 8.09
CA GLU A 57 -13.82 -4.71 7.09
C GLU A 57 -12.75 -4.21 6.13
N LEU A 58 -12.84 -2.95 5.67
CA LEU A 58 -11.80 -2.37 4.83
C LEU A 58 -10.45 -2.29 5.57
N ARG A 59 -10.49 -1.89 6.84
CA ARG A 59 -9.31 -1.82 7.71
C ARG A 59 -8.70 -3.21 7.95
N ALA A 60 -9.53 -4.24 8.10
CA ALA A 60 -9.11 -5.63 8.31
C ALA A 60 -8.32 -6.20 7.12
N LYS A 61 -8.47 -5.66 5.90
CA LYS A 61 -7.68 -6.06 4.73
C LYS A 61 -6.17 -6.00 4.96
N THR A 62 -5.69 -5.04 5.76
CA THR A 62 -4.27 -4.97 6.11
C THR A 62 -3.80 -6.19 6.91
N ALA A 63 -4.64 -6.69 7.83
CA ALA A 63 -4.33 -7.90 8.60
C ALA A 63 -4.37 -9.15 7.69
N GLU A 64 -5.32 -9.22 6.76
CA GLU A 64 -5.39 -10.30 5.77
C GLU A 64 -4.13 -10.35 4.90
N PHE A 65 -3.62 -9.21 4.41
CA PHE A 65 -2.39 -9.15 3.63
C PHE A 65 -1.18 -9.61 4.44
N LYS A 66 -1.05 -9.15 5.68
CA LYS A 66 0.04 -9.59 6.58
C LYS A 66 -0.02 -11.09 6.84
N ALA A 67 -1.23 -11.63 7.09
CA ALA A 67 -1.43 -13.05 7.31
C ALA A 67 -1.03 -13.90 6.08
N LYS A 68 -1.37 -13.46 4.86
CA LYS A 68 -0.95 -14.13 3.61
C LYS A 68 0.57 -14.20 3.50
N ILE A 69 1.28 -13.10 3.78
CA ILE A 69 2.75 -13.08 3.73
C ILE A 69 3.34 -14.02 4.78
N GLN A 70 2.87 -13.94 6.03
CA GLN A 70 3.35 -14.76 7.13
C GLN A 70 3.10 -16.25 6.86
N GLN A 71 1.92 -16.61 6.38
CA GLN A 71 1.57 -17.99 6.05
C GLN A 71 2.46 -18.56 4.93
N ALA A 72 2.73 -17.77 3.89
CA ALA A 72 3.59 -18.21 2.80
C ALA A 72 5.03 -18.45 3.23
N ARG A 73 5.53 -17.68 4.21
CA ARG A 73 6.91 -17.80 4.73
C ARG A 73 7.07 -18.79 5.87
N ALA A 74 5.99 -19.21 6.52
CA ALA A 74 6.00 -19.88 7.83
C ALA A 74 6.94 -21.09 7.87
N GLU A 75 6.99 -21.91 6.81
CA GLU A 75 7.88 -23.07 6.74
C GLU A 75 9.36 -22.65 6.78
N LYS A 76 9.72 -21.64 5.98
CA LYS A 76 11.09 -21.13 5.90
C LYS A 76 11.51 -20.44 7.19
N ASP A 77 10.63 -19.59 7.74
CA ASP A 77 10.88 -18.90 9.00
C ASP A 77 11.08 -19.89 10.17
N ASN A 78 10.28 -20.95 10.24
CA ASN A 78 10.44 -22.01 11.25
C ASN A 78 11.78 -22.76 11.09
N LYS A 79 12.19 -23.06 9.84
CA LYS A 79 13.47 -23.71 9.58
C LYS A 79 14.65 -22.82 9.98
N ILE A 80 14.59 -21.51 9.70
CA ILE A 80 15.60 -20.54 10.13
C ILE A 80 15.72 -20.50 11.65
N VAL A 81 14.58 -20.48 12.37
CA VAL A 81 14.58 -20.51 13.85
C VAL A 81 15.25 -21.79 14.37
N SER A 82 14.93 -22.95 13.79
CA SER A 82 15.55 -24.23 14.16
C SER A 82 17.06 -24.24 13.94
N LEU A 83 17.52 -23.77 12.77
CA LEU A 83 18.94 -23.72 12.44
C LEU A 83 19.72 -22.73 13.32
N ARG A 84 19.11 -21.60 13.69
CA ARG A 84 19.73 -20.65 14.64
C ARG A 84 19.94 -21.29 16.01
N GLN A 85 18.96 -22.04 16.50
CA GLN A 85 19.10 -22.79 17.76
C GLN A 85 20.19 -23.87 17.67
N GLU A 86 20.30 -24.55 16.53
CA GLU A 86 21.36 -25.52 16.27
C GLU A 86 22.74 -24.86 16.25
N ALA A 87 22.89 -23.73 15.58
CA ALA A 87 24.14 -22.96 15.53
C ALA A 87 24.60 -22.50 16.93
N GLU A 88 23.67 -22.11 17.81
CA GLU A 88 23.97 -21.73 19.20
C GLU A 88 24.52 -22.91 20.01
N GLN A 89 24.12 -24.14 19.72
CA GLN A 89 24.54 -25.37 20.43
C GLN A 89 25.80 -25.98 19.81
N THR A 90 26.17 -25.63 18.58
CA THR A 90 27.31 -26.17 17.85
C THR A 90 28.60 -25.48 18.29
N GLN A 91 29.55 -26.25 18.87
CA GLN A 91 30.84 -25.75 19.31
C GLN A 91 31.90 -25.71 18.19
N ASP A 92 31.78 -26.59 17.22
CA ASP A 92 32.65 -26.62 16.04
C ASP A 92 32.42 -25.39 15.17
N ILE A 93 33.49 -24.68 14.87
CA ILE A 93 33.41 -23.41 14.12
C ILE A 93 33.02 -23.66 12.67
N ASP A 94 33.63 -24.66 12.01
CA ASP A 94 33.38 -24.95 10.61
C ASP A 94 31.92 -25.44 10.41
N ALA A 95 31.44 -26.34 11.28
CA ALA A 95 30.06 -26.83 11.25
C ALA A 95 29.07 -25.69 11.51
N ARG A 96 29.40 -24.71 12.35
CA ARG A 96 28.56 -23.54 12.61
C ARG A 96 28.52 -22.59 11.41
N GLU A 97 29.63 -22.42 10.68
CA GLU A 97 29.67 -21.66 9.44
C GLU A 97 28.78 -22.30 8.36
N ASP A 98 28.80 -23.62 8.25
CA ASP A 98 27.91 -24.33 7.32
C ASP A 98 26.42 -24.12 7.64
N ILE A 99 26.06 -24.11 8.93
CA ILE A 99 24.68 -23.80 9.37
C ILE A 99 24.28 -22.38 8.99
N TYR A 100 25.14 -21.39 9.19
CA TYR A 100 24.84 -20.02 8.78
C TYR A 100 24.73 -19.86 7.27
N ALA A 101 25.55 -20.57 6.48
CA ALA A 101 25.42 -20.60 5.03
C ALA A 101 24.07 -21.19 4.56
N GLU A 102 23.56 -22.22 5.28
CA GLU A 102 22.22 -22.76 5.03
C GLU A 102 21.13 -21.74 5.41
N ILE A 103 21.28 -21.02 6.53
CA ILE A 103 20.34 -19.96 6.93
C ILE A 103 20.26 -18.89 5.83
N ASP A 104 21.40 -18.37 5.35
CA ASP A 104 21.43 -17.33 4.31
C ASP A 104 20.71 -17.78 3.04
N LYS A 105 20.88 -19.05 2.65
CA LYS A 105 20.15 -19.62 1.51
C LYS A 105 18.64 -19.64 1.74
N ILE A 106 18.19 -20.08 2.92
CA ILE A 106 16.76 -20.15 3.25
C ILE A 106 16.16 -18.73 3.39
N GLU A 107 16.90 -17.76 3.94
CA GLU A 107 16.47 -16.37 4.02
C GLU A 107 16.24 -15.79 2.62
N LYS A 108 17.11 -16.10 1.66
CA LYS A 108 16.92 -15.71 0.27
C LYS A 108 15.67 -16.35 -0.35
N GLU A 109 15.43 -17.64 -0.11
CA GLU A 109 14.22 -18.31 -0.57
C GLU A 109 12.95 -17.69 0.07
N ALA A 110 13.00 -17.38 1.37
CA ALA A 110 11.91 -16.70 2.09
C ALA A 110 11.64 -15.30 1.54
N TYR A 111 12.68 -14.56 1.15
CA TYR A 111 12.56 -13.28 0.48
C TYR A 111 11.86 -13.43 -0.88
N GLU A 112 12.28 -14.36 -1.73
CA GLU A 112 11.66 -14.62 -3.04
C GLU A 112 10.17 -15.01 -2.92
N ILE A 113 9.81 -15.79 -1.88
CA ILE A 113 8.41 -16.09 -1.55
C ILE A 113 7.65 -14.80 -1.19
N SER A 114 8.25 -13.94 -0.37
CA SER A 114 7.63 -12.66 0.01
C SER A 114 7.37 -11.78 -1.20
N GLU A 115 8.36 -11.60 -2.08
CA GLU A 115 8.23 -10.81 -3.31
C GLU A 115 7.09 -11.32 -4.19
N LYS A 116 6.96 -12.64 -4.33
CA LYS A 116 5.86 -13.26 -5.07
C LYS A 116 4.50 -12.90 -4.46
N VAL A 117 4.34 -13.06 -3.15
CA VAL A 117 3.08 -12.76 -2.45
C VAL A 117 2.78 -11.25 -2.50
N LEU A 118 3.79 -10.40 -2.31
CA LEU A 118 3.65 -8.94 -2.41
C LEU A 118 3.14 -8.54 -3.80
N ASN A 119 3.68 -9.11 -4.87
CA ASN A 119 3.19 -8.86 -6.22
C ASN A 119 1.75 -9.35 -6.45
N GLU A 120 1.35 -10.46 -5.82
CA GLU A 120 -0.02 -10.98 -5.90
C GLU A 120 -1.04 -10.07 -5.21
N ILE A 121 -0.70 -9.54 -4.02
CA ILE A 121 -1.61 -8.67 -3.23
C ILE A 121 -1.56 -7.21 -3.65
N LEU A 122 -0.53 -6.76 -4.35
CA LEU A 122 -0.29 -5.36 -4.71
C LEU A 122 -1.51 -4.65 -5.32
N PRO A 123 -2.24 -5.24 -6.30
CA PRO A 123 -3.40 -4.57 -6.88
C PRO A 123 -4.51 -4.34 -5.87
N GLU A 124 -4.81 -5.32 -5.01
CA GLU A 124 -5.84 -5.19 -3.98
C GLU A 124 -5.40 -4.20 -2.90
N ALA A 125 -4.15 -4.22 -2.46
CA ALA A 125 -3.61 -3.28 -1.49
C ALA A 125 -3.71 -1.83 -1.97
N PHE A 126 -3.38 -1.57 -3.24
CA PHE A 126 -3.54 -0.24 -3.83
C PHE A 126 -5.01 0.18 -3.94
N ALA A 127 -5.90 -0.75 -4.24
CA ALA A 127 -7.33 -0.48 -4.25
C ALA A 127 -7.87 -0.14 -2.86
N VAL A 128 -7.39 -0.82 -1.80
CA VAL A 128 -7.72 -0.51 -0.39
C VAL A 128 -7.25 0.90 -0.01
N VAL A 129 -6.03 1.28 -0.36
CA VAL A 129 -5.51 2.64 -0.11
C VAL A 129 -6.34 3.69 -0.85
N LYS A 130 -6.66 3.44 -2.13
CA LYS A 130 -7.50 4.35 -2.93
C LYS A 130 -8.90 4.49 -2.38
N GLU A 131 -9.53 3.40 -1.96
CA GLU A 131 -10.86 3.40 -1.33
C GLU A 131 -10.85 4.12 0.02
N THR A 132 -9.81 3.92 0.83
CA THR A 132 -9.62 4.65 2.10
C THR A 132 -9.52 6.16 1.85
N ALA A 133 -8.74 6.58 0.86
CA ALA A 133 -8.62 7.98 0.46
C ALA A 133 -9.97 8.57 0.00
N ARG A 134 -10.76 7.81 -0.77
CA ARG A 134 -12.11 8.20 -1.19
C ARG A 134 -13.03 8.41 0.00
N ARG A 135 -13.03 7.47 0.98
CA ARG A 135 -13.86 7.59 2.17
C ARG A 135 -13.52 8.83 2.99
N PHE A 136 -12.24 9.13 3.20
CA PHE A 136 -11.84 10.37 3.87
C PHE A 136 -12.20 11.62 3.09
N LYS A 137 -12.18 11.60 1.76
CA LYS A 137 -12.61 12.73 0.95
C LYS A 137 -14.12 12.98 1.02
N GLU A 138 -14.91 11.91 1.04
CA GLU A 138 -16.37 12.01 0.97
C GLU A 138 -17.05 12.18 2.35
N ASN A 139 -16.31 11.98 3.45
CA ASN A 139 -16.81 12.06 4.81
C ASN A 139 -15.93 12.98 5.67
N THR A 140 -16.53 13.75 6.55
CA THR A 140 -15.80 14.60 7.52
C THR A 140 -15.07 13.77 8.58
N SER A 141 -15.53 12.57 8.84
CA SER A 141 -14.92 11.61 9.75
C SER A 141 -15.32 10.17 9.41
N LEU A 142 -14.50 9.22 9.87
CA LEU A 142 -14.75 7.79 9.75
C LEU A 142 -14.70 7.17 11.14
N THR A 143 -15.73 6.38 11.50
CA THR A 143 -15.78 5.67 12.77
C THR A 143 -15.50 4.19 12.55
N VAL A 144 -14.62 3.63 13.37
CA VAL A 144 -14.19 2.23 13.38
C VAL A 144 -14.15 1.70 14.80
N THR A 145 -14.10 0.39 14.99
CA THR A 145 -13.82 -0.24 16.28
C THR A 145 -12.42 0.16 16.77
N ALA A 146 -12.32 0.69 17.98
CA ALA A 146 -11.08 1.20 18.55
C ALA A 146 -10.08 0.06 18.84
N THR A 147 -8.91 0.15 18.24
CA THR A 147 -7.77 -0.72 18.53
C THR A 147 -6.86 -0.11 19.61
N PRO A 148 -5.96 -0.89 20.24
CA PRO A 148 -4.94 -0.33 21.13
C PRO A 148 -4.12 0.79 20.45
N LYS A 149 -3.85 0.67 19.15
CA LYS A 149 -3.12 1.70 18.38
C LYS A 149 -3.92 3.00 18.22
N ASP A 150 -5.23 2.93 18.03
CA ASP A 150 -6.08 4.12 17.97
C ASP A 150 -6.07 4.86 19.31
N ARG A 151 -6.15 4.12 20.42
CA ARG A 151 -6.10 4.69 21.77
C ARG A 151 -4.75 5.34 22.07
N GLU A 152 -3.63 4.72 21.67
CA GLU A 152 -2.29 5.32 21.76
C GLU A 152 -2.19 6.61 20.95
N LEU A 153 -2.63 6.58 19.70
CA LEU A 153 -2.56 7.74 18.80
C LEU A 153 -3.46 8.90 19.26
N SER A 154 -4.65 8.62 19.80
CA SER A 154 -5.58 9.65 20.28
C SER A 154 -4.99 10.52 21.40
N ALA A 155 -4.03 10.01 22.17
CA ALA A 155 -3.33 10.78 23.19
C ALA A 155 -2.47 11.92 22.62
N THR A 156 -2.07 11.84 21.34
CA THR A 156 -1.15 12.80 20.70
C THR A 156 -1.72 13.44 19.43
N LYS A 157 -2.81 12.89 18.88
CA LYS A 157 -3.40 13.32 17.60
C LYS A 157 -4.83 13.82 17.83
N SER A 158 -5.03 15.12 17.72
CA SER A 158 -6.32 15.78 17.94
C SER A 158 -7.43 15.40 16.93
N TYR A 159 -7.06 14.78 15.82
CA TYR A 159 -8.00 14.32 14.80
C TYR A 159 -8.49 12.87 15.04
N ILE A 160 -8.16 12.28 16.19
CA ILE A 160 -8.64 10.96 16.61
C ILE A 160 -9.34 11.11 17.96
N THR A 161 -10.62 10.72 18.02
CA THR A 161 -11.43 10.72 19.25
C THR A 161 -11.83 9.30 19.59
N ILE A 162 -11.69 8.93 20.87
CA ILE A 162 -12.14 7.62 21.40
C ILE A 162 -13.38 7.81 22.22
N GLU A 163 -14.44 7.07 21.88
CA GLU A 163 -15.69 7.02 22.64
C GLU A 163 -16.09 5.55 22.86
N GLY A 164 -15.89 5.05 24.07
CA GLY A 164 -16.11 3.64 24.42
C GLY A 164 -15.25 2.72 23.54
N ASP A 165 -15.91 1.90 22.72
CA ASP A 165 -15.25 0.97 21.81
C ASP A 165 -15.09 1.51 20.40
N ASN A 166 -15.36 2.79 20.18
CA ASN A 166 -15.25 3.42 18.88
C ASN A 166 -14.08 4.41 18.81
N ALA A 167 -13.40 4.43 17.67
CA ALA A 167 -12.42 5.42 17.27
C ALA A 167 -12.95 6.19 16.08
N THR A 168 -13.09 7.51 16.21
CA THR A 168 -13.51 8.41 15.13
C THR A 168 -12.30 9.18 14.62
N TRP A 169 -12.01 9.04 13.35
CA TRP A 169 -10.91 9.69 12.64
C TRP A 169 -11.46 10.83 11.80
N ALA A 170 -11.12 12.07 12.13
CA ALA A 170 -11.47 13.21 11.31
C ALA A 170 -10.66 13.24 10.01
N ASN A 171 -11.26 13.79 8.94
CA ASN A 171 -10.59 13.98 7.67
C ASN A 171 -9.72 15.24 7.62
N SER A 172 -9.62 15.98 8.74
CA SER A 172 -8.88 17.24 8.83
C SER A 172 -7.97 17.26 10.05
N TRP A 173 -6.84 17.94 9.93
CA TRP A 173 -5.85 18.12 10.99
C TRP A 173 -5.12 19.45 10.84
N ASN A 174 -4.42 19.86 11.88
CA ASN A 174 -3.56 21.03 11.82
C ASN A 174 -2.13 20.61 11.42
N ALA A 175 -1.60 21.22 10.37
CA ALA A 175 -0.22 21.04 9.95
C ALA A 175 0.46 22.40 9.84
N ALA A 176 1.50 22.62 10.65
CA ALA A 176 2.26 23.87 10.71
C ALA A 176 1.38 25.12 10.88
N GLY A 177 0.33 25.04 11.73
CA GLY A 177 -0.57 26.16 12.01
C GLY A 177 -1.70 26.36 10.97
N LYS A 178 -1.80 25.52 9.95
CA LYS A 178 -2.89 25.55 8.96
C LYS A 178 -3.77 24.33 9.07
N ALA A 179 -5.09 24.53 9.00
CA ALA A 179 -6.03 23.43 8.86
C ALA A 179 -5.91 22.82 7.46
N ILE A 180 -5.67 21.53 7.41
CA ILE A 180 -5.61 20.72 6.19
C ILE A 180 -6.75 19.72 6.23
N THR A 181 -7.45 19.60 5.11
CA THR A 181 -8.52 18.60 4.93
C THR A 181 -8.11 17.65 3.81
N TRP A 182 -8.34 16.36 4.01
CA TRP A 182 -8.11 15.36 2.98
C TRP A 182 -9.13 15.51 1.85
N ASP A 183 -8.66 15.89 0.66
CA ASP A 183 -9.52 16.20 -0.49
C ASP A 183 -9.14 15.44 -1.78
N MET A 184 -8.17 14.51 -1.69
CA MET A 184 -7.65 13.79 -2.85
C MET A 184 -8.12 12.32 -2.92
N ILE A 185 -8.20 11.80 -4.15
CA ILE A 185 -8.27 10.38 -4.47
C ILE A 185 -7.14 10.10 -5.46
N HIS A 186 -6.45 8.97 -5.30
CA HIS A 186 -5.32 8.60 -6.14
C HIS A 186 -5.72 8.47 -7.62
N TYR A 187 -5.01 9.19 -8.48
CA TYR A 187 -5.10 9.06 -9.94
C TYR A 187 -4.29 7.87 -10.43
N ASP A 188 -4.63 7.38 -11.63
CA ASP A 188 -3.91 6.26 -12.25
C ASP A 188 -2.39 6.50 -12.34
N VAL A 189 -1.96 7.72 -12.63
CA VAL A 189 -0.53 8.09 -12.68
C VAL A 189 0.18 7.92 -11.34
N GLN A 190 -0.51 8.17 -10.22
CA GLN A 190 0.04 7.96 -8.88
C GLN A 190 0.14 6.47 -8.55
N LEU A 191 -0.85 5.67 -8.97
CA LEU A 191 -0.81 4.22 -8.83
C LEU A 191 0.31 3.61 -9.69
N ILE A 192 0.51 4.09 -10.93
CA ILE A 192 1.64 3.71 -11.79
C ILE A 192 2.97 4.02 -11.09
N GLY A 193 3.11 5.23 -10.55
CA GLY A 193 4.31 5.61 -9.77
C GLY A 193 4.55 4.70 -8.57
N GLY A 194 3.50 4.32 -7.85
CA GLY A 194 3.59 3.37 -6.75
C GLY A 194 4.06 1.98 -7.19
N VAL A 195 3.58 1.48 -8.33
CA VAL A 195 4.03 0.19 -8.89
C VAL A 195 5.51 0.25 -9.27
N VAL A 196 5.95 1.33 -9.94
CA VAL A 196 7.37 1.52 -10.30
C VAL A 196 8.29 1.57 -9.08
N LEU A 197 7.84 2.15 -7.97
CA LEU A 197 8.62 2.21 -6.73
C LEU A 197 8.64 0.88 -5.97
N HIS A 198 7.69 -0.01 -6.24
CA HIS A 198 7.63 -1.34 -5.64
C HIS A 198 8.54 -2.34 -6.38
N GLN A 199 8.70 -2.22 -7.70
CA GLN A 199 9.55 -3.06 -8.56
C GLN A 199 11.03 -2.65 -8.49
#